data_a460fb1159c5cce4d659288aea82c1c0
#
_entry.id   a460fb1159c5cce4d659288aea82c1c0
#
_cell.length_a   1.000
_cell.length_b   1.000
_cell.length_c   1.000
_cell.angle_alpha   90.00
_cell.angle_beta   90.00
_cell.angle_gamma   90.00
#
_symmetry.space_group_name_H-M   'P 1'
#
loop_
_entity.id
_entity.type
_entity.pdbx_description
1 polymer ?
#
loop_
_entity_poly.entity_id
_entity_poly.type
_entity_poly.pdbx_seq_one_letter_code
_entity_poly.pdbx_strand_id
1 'polypeptide(L)'
;MFNLSTFIKNGFIAAVGKMADYQIILNAAGWFEKGVLTETDLSEIQAAIDAKNARLEAERLAAEEAAKAEEIICDEEQQEV
;
A
#
# COMPACT_ATOMS: atom_id res chain seq x y z
N MET A 1 24.02 14.90 10.64
CA MET A 1 23.09 15.65 11.49
C MET A 1 21.69 15.08 11.34
N PHE A 2 20.97 14.99 12.45
CA PHE A 2 19.62 14.44 12.42
C PHE A 2 18.68 15.33 11.63
N ASN A 3 17.92 14.73 10.72
CA ASN A 3 16.95 15.45 9.90
C ASN A 3 15.57 14.90 10.20
N LEU A 4 14.77 15.72 10.88
CA LEU A 4 13.44 15.30 11.31
C LEU A 4 12.54 14.93 10.13
N SER A 5 12.58 15.70 9.05
CA SER A 5 11.72 15.42 7.92
C SER A 5 12.11 14.09 7.27
N THR A 6 13.41 13.82 7.13
CA THR A 6 13.85 12.53 6.59
C THR A 6 13.46 11.39 7.50
N PHE A 7 13.61 11.59 8.81
CA PHE A 7 13.23 10.57 9.78
C PHE A 7 11.74 10.23 9.69
N ILE A 8 10.90 11.26 9.63
CA ILE A 8 9.46 11.07 9.57
C ILE A 8 9.05 10.45 8.23
N LYS A 9 9.65 10.94 7.14
CA LYS A 9 9.37 10.36 5.83
C LYS A 9 9.71 8.88 5.79
N ASN A 10 10.88 8.53 6.27
CA ASN A 10 11.30 7.13 6.28
C ASN A 10 10.41 6.29 7.17
N GLY A 11 9.93 6.89 8.28
CA GLY A 11 9.00 6.21 9.16
C GLY A 11 7.69 5.87 8.45
N PHE A 12 7.16 6.80 7.66
CA PHE A 12 5.95 6.54 6.90
C PHE A 12 6.18 5.50 5.82
N ILE A 13 7.32 5.59 5.12
CA ILE A 13 7.64 4.62 4.09
C ILE A 13 7.76 3.22 4.71
N ALA A 14 8.37 3.12 5.87
CA ALA A 14 8.47 1.84 6.58
C ALA A 14 7.12 1.34 7.06
N ALA A 15 6.18 2.26 7.31
CA ALA A 15 4.83 1.89 7.74
C ALA A 15 3.94 1.44 6.59
N VAL A 16 4.37 1.67 5.35
CA VAL A 16 3.61 1.22 4.18
C VAL A 16 3.47 -0.30 4.25
N GLY A 17 2.22 -0.75 4.18
CA GLY A 17 1.93 -2.17 4.34
C GLY A 17 1.60 -2.58 5.76
N LYS A 18 1.90 -1.74 6.74
CA LYS A 18 1.57 -2.01 8.15
C LYS A 18 0.43 -1.13 8.63
N MET A 19 0.29 0.05 8.04
CA MET A 19 -0.79 0.96 8.35
C MET A 19 -1.67 1.10 7.12
N ALA A 20 -2.93 1.47 7.35
CA ALA A 20 -3.84 1.75 6.24
C ALA A 20 -3.31 2.94 5.44
N ASP A 21 -3.44 2.88 4.12
CA ASP A 21 -2.91 3.92 3.25
C ASP A 21 -3.49 5.29 3.61
N TYR A 22 -4.78 5.36 3.91
CA TYR A 22 -5.39 6.65 4.23
C TYR A 22 -4.82 7.22 5.52
N GLN A 23 -4.45 6.37 6.47
CA GLN A 23 -3.85 6.85 7.71
C GLN A 23 -2.48 7.44 7.47
N ILE A 24 -1.70 6.80 6.60
CA ILE A 24 -0.38 7.31 6.24
C ILE A 24 -0.53 8.67 5.58
N ILE A 25 -1.45 8.78 4.64
CA ILE A 25 -1.67 10.02 3.92
C ILE A 25 -2.14 11.13 4.85
N LEU A 26 -3.10 10.83 5.74
CA LEU A 26 -3.60 11.81 6.68
C LEU A 26 -2.52 12.31 7.62
N ASN A 27 -1.72 11.39 8.13
CA ASN A 27 -0.65 11.77 9.05
C ASN A 27 0.44 12.57 8.32
N ALA A 28 0.77 12.16 7.09
CA ALA A 28 1.75 12.89 6.31
C ALA A 28 1.26 14.29 5.98
N ALA A 29 -0.02 14.44 5.67
CA ALA A 29 -0.59 15.76 5.41
C ALA A 29 -0.50 16.65 6.65
N GLY A 30 -0.71 16.09 7.84
CA GLY A 30 -0.56 16.83 9.08
C GLY A 30 0.85 17.36 9.27
N TRP A 31 1.84 16.54 8.99
CA TRP A 31 3.23 16.98 9.08
C TRP A 31 3.58 17.98 7.99
N PHE A 32 2.98 17.84 6.82
CA PHE A 32 3.15 18.81 5.74
C PHE A 32 2.64 20.18 6.17
N GLU A 33 1.46 20.22 6.79
CA GLU A 33 0.89 21.48 7.29
C GLU A 33 1.78 22.11 8.33
N LYS A 34 2.46 21.32 9.14
CA LYS A 34 3.38 21.83 10.14
C LYS A 34 4.70 22.29 9.55
N GLY A 35 4.90 22.06 8.26
CA GLY A 35 6.13 22.47 7.59
C GLY A 35 7.28 21.52 7.77
N VAL A 36 7.03 20.34 8.33
CA VAL A 36 8.08 19.33 8.53
C VAL A 36 8.35 18.57 7.24
N LEU A 37 7.31 18.21 6.52
CA LEU A 37 7.44 17.49 5.25
C LEU A 37 7.24 18.44 4.08
N THR A 38 7.92 18.15 2.97
CA THR A 38 7.78 18.92 1.74
C THR A 38 6.94 18.13 0.74
N GLU A 39 6.60 18.78 -0.37
CA GLU A 39 5.87 18.09 -1.43
C GLU A 39 6.67 16.90 -1.97
N THR A 40 7.98 17.05 -2.05
CA THR A 40 8.85 15.96 -2.48
C THR A 40 8.72 14.78 -1.53
N ASP A 41 8.71 15.05 -0.23
CA ASP A 41 8.56 13.99 0.77
C ASP A 41 7.23 13.29 0.63
N LEU A 42 6.15 14.05 0.40
CA LEU A 42 4.83 13.47 0.19
C LEU A 42 4.82 12.62 -1.06
N SER A 43 5.47 13.07 -2.13
CA SER A 43 5.55 12.31 -3.37
C SER A 43 6.27 10.99 -3.16
N GLU A 44 7.33 10.99 -2.37
CA GLU A 44 8.06 9.76 -2.09
C GLU A 44 7.22 8.79 -1.27
N ILE A 45 6.48 9.30 -0.30
CA ILE A 45 5.57 8.46 0.49
C ILE A 45 4.49 7.89 -0.41
N GLN A 46 3.91 8.73 -1.26
CA GLN A 46 2.87 8.26 -2.19
C GLN A 46 3.42 7.22 -3.15
N ALA A 47 4.63 7.42 -3.65
CA ALA A 47 5.25 6.45 -4.54
C ALA A 47 5.47 5.11 -3.85
N ALA A 48 5.83 5.15 -2.56
CA ALA A 48 6.00 3.91 -1.80
C ALA A 48 4.66 3.19 -1.63
N ILE A 49 3.59 3.94 -1.38
CA ILE A 49 2.25 3.35 -1.27
C ILE A 49 1.83 2.75 -2.60
N ASP A 50 2.06 3.48 -3.69
CA ASP A 50 1.68 3.00 -5.02
C ASP A 50 2.46 1.74 -5.39
N ALA A 51 3.75 1.71 -5.07
CA ALA A 51 4.57 0.53 -5.34
C ALA A 51 4.08 -0.68 -4.55
N LYS A 52 3.70 -0.47 -3.28
CA LYS A 52 3.16 -1.54 -2.47
C LYS A 52 1.86 -2.05 -3.06
N ASN A 53 0.96 -1.13 -3.45
CA ASN A 53 -0.34 -1.51 -3.97
C ASN A 53 -0.20 -2.25 -5.30
N ALA A 54 0.74 -1.83 -6.15
CA ALA A 54 0.97 -2.52 -7.41
C ALA A 54 1.46 -3.95 -7.15
N ARG A 55 2.35 -4.11 -6.17
CA ARG A 55 2.86 -5.44 -5.84
C ARG A 55 1.77 -6.33 -5.28
N LEU A 56 0.96 -5.80 -4.35
CA LEU A 56 -0.13 -6.56 -3.77
C LEU A 56 -1.17 -6.94 -4.81
N GLU A 57 -1.44 -6.03 -5.74
CA GLU A 57 -2.40 -6.33 -6.80
C GLU A 57 -1.88 -7.44 -7.70
N ALA A 58 -0.59 -7.40 -8.03
CA ALA A 58 0.00 -8.46 -8.84
C ALA A 58 -0.07 -9.80 -8.11
N GLU A 59 0.21 -9.81 -6.81
CA GLU A 59 0.12 -11.03 -6.02
C GLU A 59 -1.30 -11.53 -5.93
N ARG A 60 -2.26 -10.62 -5.76
CA ARG A 60 -3.67 -10.99 -5.68
C ARG A 60 -4.15 -11.57 -7.00
N LEU A 61 -3.78 -10.96 -8.11
CA LEU A 61 -4.17 -11.47 -9.42
C LEU A 61 -3.59 -12.85 -9.69
N ALA A 62 -2.33 -13.06 -9.31
CA ALA A 62 -1.73 -14.38 -9.47
C ALA A 62 -2.44 -15.41 -8.61
N ALA A 63 -2.81 -15.03 -7.38
CA ALA A 63 -3.53 -15.94 -6.50
C ALA A 63 -4.94 -16.22 -7.03
N GLU A 64 -5.59 -15.20 -7.60
CA GLU A 64 -6.92 -15.38 -8.17
C GLU A 64 -6.88 -16.31 -9.35
N GLU A 65 -5.88 -16.22 -10.19
CA GLU A 65 -5.77 -17.12 -11.34
C GLU A 65 -5.58 -18.55 -10.89
N ALA A 66 -4.75 -18.78 -9.89
CA ALA A 66 -4.54 -20.11 -9.37
C ALA A 66 -5.82 -20.65 -8.72
N ALA A 67 -6.47 -19.82 -7.92
CA ALA A 67 -7.71 -20.20 -7.27
C ALA A 67 -8.82 -20.41 -8.27
N LYS A 68 -8.82 -19.61 -9.33
CA LYS A 68 -9.84 -19.71 -10.35
C LYS A 68 -9.77 -21.03 -11.10
N ALA A 69 -8.54 -21.52 -11.35
CA ALA A 69 -8.39 -22.80 -11.99
C ALA A 69 -8.97 -23.92 -11.14
N GLU A 70 -8.82 -23.81 -9.82
CA GLU A 70 -9.40 -24.79 -8.92
C GLU A 70 -10.90 -24.57 -8.76
N GLU A 71 -11.34 -23.32 -8.73
CA GLU A 71 -12.74 -22.99 -8.56
C GLU A 71 -13.59 -23.45 -9.72
N ILE A 72 -13.05 -23.46 -10.92
CA ILE A 72 -13.81 -23.92 -12.07
C ILE A 72 -14.30 -25.34 -11.83
N ILE A 73 -13.46 -26.17 -11.24
CA ILE A 73 -13.84 -27.53 -10.92
C ILE A 73 -14.89 -27.55 -9.82
N CYS A 74 -14.67 -26.74 -8.79
CA CYS A 74 -15.60 -26.68 -7.67
C CYS A 74 -16.93 -26.07 -8.07
N ASP A 75 -16.90 -25.06 -8.92
CA ASP A 75 -18.11 -24.39 -9.36
C ASP A 75 -19.02 -25.31 -10.12
N GLU A 76 -18.46 -26.18 -10.94
CA GLU A 76 -19.26 -27.12 -11.66
C GLU A 76 -20.03 -28.02 -10.71
N GLU A 77 -19.40 -28.43 -9.64
CA GLU A 77 -20.09 -29.24 -8.64
C GLU A 77 -21.16 -28.44 -7.93
N GLN A 78 -20.88 -27.19 -7.62
CA GLN A 78 -21.85 -26.34 -6.92
C GLN A 78 -23.06 -26.04 -7.80
N GLN A 79 -22.84 -25.86 -9.08
CA GLN A 79 -23.92 -25.53 -9.97
C GLN A 79 -24.89 -26.67 -10.12
N GLU A 80 -24.44 -27.88 -9.96
CA GLU A 80 -25.29 -29.04 -10.03
C GLU A 80 -26.20 -29.12 -8.81
N VAL A 81 -25.81 -28.47 -7.74
CA VAL A 81 -26.62 -28.40 -6.54
C VAL A 81 -27.69 -27.32 -6.69
#